data_3d795f0446a2bcd8a0f59fcd5fad12b4
#
_entry.id   3d795f0446a2bcd8a0f59fcd5fad12b4
#
_cell.length_a   1.000
_cell.length_b   1.000
_cell.length_c   1.000
_cell.angle_alpha   90.00
_cell.angle_beta   90.00
_cell.angle_gamma   90.00
#
_symmetry.space_group_name_H-M   'P 1'
#
loop_
_entity.id
_entity.type
_entity.pdbx_description
1 polymer ?
#
loop_
_entity_poly.entity_id
_entity_poly.type
_entity_poly.pdbx_seq_one_letter_code
_entity_poly.pdbx_strand_id
1 'polypeptide(L)'
;MKNRTFILIIVILILSLHFISGCAAKPTDNTIEEEPVIEKIEEKPEENEEDFIDPNMVVSPLDGLRYYPEELSKRPVAVSIDNHPKARWQAGINQAEIVYEVEVEHPFTRYLCIFLSKEPEQVGPVRSARPYIIYYALENDGIFVHVGGSQDAFAEIKRLGVADVDGLYSGAMWRYSDTGKYAPHNMYTTLASIRKEANAYGYRTEGSFDAYSFYEKNTELSDKFETNDAKKVNIVYNAYNTTDYTYDEENCAYLRFKDNEEHIDELDKKQI
;
A
#
# COMPACT_ATOMS: atom_id res chain seq x y z
N MET A 1 46.29 11.66 27.37
CA MET A 1 46.32 11.03 28.69
C MET A 1 44.92 10.93 29.37
N LYS A 2 43.83 11.48 28.81
CA LYS A 2 42.48 11.44 29.46
C LYS A 2 41.68 10.15 29.22
N ASN A 3 41.99 9.35 28.21
CA ASN A 3 41.20 8.13 27.87
C ASN A 3 41.61 6.86 28.61
N ARG A 4 42.78 6.83 29.22
CA ARG A 4 43.23 5.62 29.97
C ARG A 4 42.65 5.54 31.37
N THR A 5 42.37 6.68 31.99
CA THR A 5 41.80 6.74 33.34
C THR A 5 40.29 6.36 33.35
N PHE A 6 39.57 6.65 32.27
CA PHE A 6 38.14 6.34 32.17
C PHE A 6 37.89 4.81 32.01
N ILE A 7 38.74 4.12 31.26
CA ILE A 7 38.66 2.66 31.07
C ILE A 7 39.00 1.92 32.39
N LEU A 8 39.90 2.42 33.19
CA LEU A 8 40.26 1.78 34.44
C LEU A 8 39.14 1.84 35.49
N ILE A 9 38.35 2.91 35.51
CA ILE A 9 37.21 3.08 36.42
C ILE A 9 36.05 2.12 36.05
N ILE A 10 35.85 1.86 34.79
CA ILE A 10 34.76 0.95 34.33
C ILE A 10 35.14 -0.52 34.65
N VAL A 11 36.42 -0.90 34.57
CA VAL A 11 36.87 -2.27 34.89
C VAL A 11 36.80 -2.54 36.40
N ILE A 12 37.01 -1.57 37.24
CA ILE A 12 36.90 -1.69 38.71
C ILE A 12 35.44 -1.80 39.16
N LEU A 13 34.49 -1.19 38.44
CA LEU A 13 33.09 -1.28 38.77
C LEU A 13 32.43 -2.61 38.38
N ILE A 14 33.00 -3.36 37.44
CA ILE A 14 32.53 -4.70 37.01
C ILE A 14 33.03 -5.82 37.91
N LEU A 15 34.13 -5.62 38.62
CA LEU A 15 34.71 -6.63 39.52
C LEU A 15 34.13 -6.65 40.95
N SER A 16 33.27 -5.70 41.32
CA SER A 16 32.71 -5.63 42.66
C SER A 16 31.36 -6.30 42.88
N LEU A 17 30.82 -7.00 41.90
CA LEU A 17 29.48 -7.64 41.97
C LEU A 17 29.46 -9.16 42.17
N HIS A 18 30.59 -9.79 42.55
CA HIS A 18 30.64 -11.25 42.64
C HIS A 18 31.09 -11.78 44.02
N PHE A 19 30.54 -11.30 45.12
CA PHE A 19 30.71 -11.97 46.41
C PHE A 19 29.52 -11.67 47.35
N ILE A 20 28.44 -12.44 47.22
CA ILE A 20 27.55 -12.80 48.34
C ILE A 20 26.91 -14.15 48.00
N SER A 21 27.60 -15.26 48.41
CA SER A 21 26.97 -16.57 48.57
C SER A 21 26.94 -16.84 50.07
N GLY A 22 25.76 -16.71 50.66
CA GLY A 22 25.53 -17.12 52.04
C GLY A 22 24.76 -18.45 52.08
N CYS A 23 25.35 -19.49 52.63
CA CYS A 23 24.70 -20.76 52.98
C CYS A 23 23.75 -20.53 54.15
N ALA A 24 22.48 -21.04 54.01
CA ALA A 24 21.63 -21.27 55.18
C ALA A 24 20.97 -22.65 55.06
N ALA A 25 20.95 -23.38 56.19
CA ALA A 25 20.59 -24.76 56.36
C ALA A 25 19.08 -25.00 56.21
N LYS A 26 18.72 -26.23 55.80
CA LYS A 26 17.35 -26.77 55.78
C LYS A 26 16.83 -27.06 57.17
N PRO A 27 15.52 -26.82 57.42
CA PRO A 27 14.74 -27.66 58.30
C PRO A 27 13.88 -28.64 57.46
N THR A 28 13.89 -29.89 57.86
CA THR A 28 12.94 -30.93 57.44
C THR A 28 11.60 -30.68 58.07
N ASP A 29 10.56 -30.57 57.25
CA ASP A 29 9.19 -30.75 57.72
C ASP A 29 8.41 -31.59 56.73
N ASN A 30 7.77 -32.66 57.28
CA ASN A 30 6.90 -33.57 56.55
C ASN A 30 5.57 -32.92 56.34
N THR A 31 5.24 -32.62 55.09
CA THR A 31 3.83 -32.33 54.73
C THR A 31 3.51 -33.17 53.48
N ILE A 32 2.37 -33.77 53.59
CA ILE A 32 1.69 -34.69 52.68
C ILE A 32 1.53 -33.99 51.33
N GLU A 33 2.02 -34.64 50.24
CA GLU A 33 1.75 -34.22 48.84
C GLU A 33 0.25 -34.47 48.55
N GLU A 34 -0.52 -33.40 48.49
CA GLU A 34 -1.80 -33.40 47.74
C GLU A 34 -1.46 -33.18 46.27
N GLU A 35 -1.76 -34.16 45.43
CA GLU A 35 -1.68 -34.03 43.97
C GLU A 35 -2.60 -32.88 43.53
N PRO A 36 -2.14 -31.98 42.64
CA PRO A 36 -3.00 -30.95 42.07
C PRO A 36 -4.06 -31.63 41.19
N VAL A 37 -5.32 -31.47 41.58
CA VAL A 37 -6.48 -31.77 40.73
C VAL A 37 -6.34 -30.89 39.49
N ILE A 38 -5.96 -31.49 38.37
CA ILE A 38 -6.01 -30.84 37.05
C ILE A 38 -7.51 -30.76 36.72
N GLU A 39 -8.12 -29.59 36.98
CA GLU A 39 -9.39 -29.25 36.38
C GLU A 39 -9.16 -29.26 34.85
N LYS A 40 -9.80 -30.25 34.19
CA LYS A 40 -9.95 -30.21 32.74
C LYS A 40 -10.67 -28.91 32.41
N ILE A 41 -9.94 -27.92 31.94
CA ILE A 41 -10.52 -26.81 31.21
C ILE A 41 -11.16 -27.48 29.98
N GLU A 42 -12.47 -27.61 29.99
CA GLU A 42 -13.23 -27.90 28.78
C GLU A 42 -12.90 -26.73 27.82
N GLU A 43 -12.14 -27.02 26.80
CA GLU A 43 -11.98 -26.12 25.67
C GLU A 43 -13.38 -25.85 25.12
N LYS A 44 -13.89 -24.66 25.41
CA LYS A 44 -15.07 -24.13 24.77
C LYS A 44 -14.82 -24.25 23.26
N PRO A 45 -15.73 -24.88 22.48
CA PRO A 45 -15.55 -24.91 21.04
C PRO A 45 -15.30 -23.47 20.57
N GLU A 46 -14.22 -23.24 19.83
CA GLU A 46 -14.08 -22.00 19.07
C GLU A 46 -15.38 -21.89 18.25
N GLU A 47 -16.24 -20.99 18.65
CA GLU A 47 -17.31 -20.51 17.79
C GLU A 47 -16.60 -20.01 16.57
N ASN A 48 -16.77 -20.73 15.44
CA ASN A 48 -16.46 -20.18 14.14
C ASN A 48 -17.19 -18.82 14.11
N GLU A 49 -16.46 -17.74 14.26
CA GLU A 49 -16.91 -16.43 13.85
C GLU A 49 -17.14 -16.57 12.32
N GLU A 50 -18.34 -17.02 11.94
CA GLU A 50 -18.84 -16.79 10.59
C GLU A 50 -18.70 -15.28 10.45
N ASP A 51 -17.82 -14.84 9.57
CA ASP A 51 -17.53 -13.43 9.30
C ASP A 51 -18.88 -12.70 9.18
N PHE A 52 -19.27 -11.96 10.21
CA PHE A 52 -20.54 -11.23 10.21
C PHE A 52 -20.43 -10.16 9.13
N ILE A 53 -21.00 -10.46 7.99
CA ILE A 53 -21.08 -9.52 6.87
C ILE A 53 -22.25 -8.56 7.18
N ASP A 54 -21.92 -7.29 7.41
CA ASP A 54 -22.93 -6.24 7.55
C ASP A 54 -23.79 -6.19 6.27
N PRO A 55 -25.11 -6.43 6.35
CA PRO A 55 -26.00 -6.44 5.18
C PRO A 55 -26.12 -5.09 4.47
N ASN A 56 -25.67 -4.00 5.10
CA ASN A 56 -25.65 -2.67 4.50
C ASN A 56 -24.42 -2.44 3.59
N MET A 57 -23.41 -3.28 3.69
CA MET A 57 -22.23 -3.19 2.82
C MET A 57 -22.49 -3.85 1.46
N VAL A 58 -21.98 -3.21 0.41
CA VAL A 58 -22.04 -3.71 -0.97
C VAL A 58 -20.63 -4.01 -1.49
N VAL A 59 -20.54 -4.87 -2.48
CA VAL A 59 -19.26 -5.23 -3.12
C VAL A 59 -18.76 -4.05 -3.96
N SER A 60 -17.50 -3.66 -3.75
CA SER A 60 -16.83 -2.65 -4.57
C SER A 60 -16.66 -3.14 -6.00
N PRO A 61 -16.97 -2.30 -6.99
CA PRO A 61 -16.81 -2.65 -8.40
C PRO A 61 -15.34 -2.71 -8.85
N LEU A 62 -14.39 -2.24 -8.05
CA LEU A 62 -12.97 -2.15 -8.42
C LEU A 62 -12.07 -3.20 -7.76
N ASP A 63 -12.31 -3.53 -6.49
CA ASP A 63 -11.46 -4.48 -5.74
C ASP A 63 -12.20 -5.70 -5.17
N GLY A 64 -13.53 -5.74 -5.28
CA GLY A 64 -14.35 -6.85 -4.80
C GLY A 64 -14.52 -6.91 -3.28
N LEU A 65 -13.96 -5.96 -2.53
CA LEU A 65 -14.13 -5.85 -1.10
C LEU A 65 -15.47 -5.18 -0.76
N ARG A 66 -15.88 -5.22 0.51
CA ARG A 66 -17.17 -4.67 0.94
C ARG A 66 -16.99 -3.32 1.61
N TYR A 67 -17.82 -2.37 1.19
CA TYR A 67 -17.85 -0.99 1.68
C TYR A 67 -19.29 -0.52 1.82
N TYR A 68 -19.50 0.57 2.55
CA TYR A 68 -20.81 1.22 2.55
C TYR A 68 -21.07 1.94 1.23
N PRO A 69 -22.31 1.99 0.74
CA PRO A 69 -22.65 2.58 -0.56
C PRO A 69 -22.15 4.01 -0.77
N GLU A 70 -22.12 4.82 0.30
CA GLU A 70 -21.64 6.19 0.27
C GLU A 70 -20.13 6.31 -0.03
N GLU A 71 -19.34 5.28 0.33
CA GLU A 71 -17.91 5.24 0.01
C GLU A 71 -17.68 4.98 -1.47
N LEU A 72 -18.56 4.23 -2.11
CA LEU A 72 -18.49 3.83 -3.52
C LEU A 72 -19.22 4.79 -4.48
N SER A 73 -20.03 5.71 -3.98
CA SER A 73 -20.79 6.65 -4.82
C SER A 73 -19.92 7.74 -5.45
N LYS A 74 -18.72 7.95 -4.93
CA LYS A 74 -17.79 8.99 -5.41
C LYS A 74 -17.27 8.64 -6.81
N ARG A 75 -16.91 9.66 -7.57
CA ARG A 75 -16.13 9.46 -8.79
C ARG A 75 -14.71 9.03 -8.44
N PRO A 76 -14.14 7.98 -9.07
CA PRO A 76 -12.76 7.57 -8.84
C PRO A 76 -11.76 8.68 -9.12
N VAL A 77 -10.61 8.63 -8.44
CA VAL A 77 -9.46 9.50 -8.70
C VAL A 77 -8.33 8.66 -9.28
N ALA A 78 -7.85 9.02 -10.46
CA ALA A 78 -6.82 8.31 -11.21
C ALA A 78 -5.52 9.11 -11.18
N VAL A 79 -4.55 8.72 -10.36
CA VAL A 79 -3.32 9.49 -10.11
C VAL A 79 -2.16 8.90 -10.88
N SER A 80 -1.55 9.72 -11.76
CA SER A 80 -0.30 9.38 -12.45
C SER A 80 0.88 9.50 -11.48
N ILE A 81 1.49 8.39 -11.08
CA ILE A 81 2.55 8.33 -10.06
C ILE A 81 3.89 7.97 -10.69
N ASP A 82 4.93 8.67 -10.28
CA ASP A 82 6.31 8.51 -10.74
C ASP A 82 6.92 7.20 -10.24
N ASN A 83 7.54 6.44 -11.14
CA ASN A 83 8.30 5.23 -10.78
C ASN A 83 9.79 5.33 -11.14
N HIS A 84 10.29 6.54 -11.30
CA HIS A 84 11.72 6.76 -11.40
C HIS A 84 12.41 6.36 -10.07
N PRO A 85 13.63 5.76 -10.07
CA PRO A 85 14.33 5.38 -8.84
C PRO A 85 14.43 6.50 -7.78
N LYS A 86 14.56 7.76 -8.20
CA LYS A 86 14.58 8.92 -7.29
C LYS A 86 13.22 9.32 -6.72
N ALA A 87 12.14 8.71 -7.18
CA ALA A 87 10.78 8.92 -6.69
C ALA A 87 10.33 7.85 -5.69
N ARG A 88 11.08 6.75 -5.59
CA ARG A 88 10.75 5.62 -4.72
C ARG A 88 11.09 5.91 -3.26
N TRP A 89 10.32 5.41 -2.30
CA TRP A 89 9.10 4.67 -2.56
C TRP A 89 7.92 5.63 -2.61
N GLN A 90 6.80 5.16 -3.18
CA GLN A 90 5.63 6.01 -3.40
C GLN A 90 4.71 5.97 -2.18
N ALA A 91 3.98 7.06 -1.96
CA ALA A 91 3.01 7.20 -0.87
C ALA A 91 1.60 6.85 -1.33
N GLY A 92 0.91 6.04 -0.54
CA GLY A 92 -0.51 5.71 -0.69
C GLY A 92 -0.82 4.68 -1.77
N ILE A 93 0.18 4.06 -2.40
CA ILE A 93 -0.01 3.12 -3.50
C ILE A 93 -0.65 1.80 -3.02
N ASN A 94 -0.37 1.38 -1.78
CA ASN A 94 -0.97 0.19 -1.16
C ASN A 94 -2.48 0.33 -0.87
N GLN A 95 -3.01 1.54 -0.93
CA GLN A 95 -4.43 1.82 -0.75
C GLN A 95 -5.17 2.04 -2.08
N ALA A 96 -4.48 1.98 -3.21
CA ALA A 96 -5.15 2.01 -4.51
C ALA A 96 -5.94 0.71 -4.74
N GLU A 97 -7.16 0.83 -5.24
CA GLU A 97 -7.97 -0.33 -5.64
C GLU A 97 -7.41 -1.00 -6.90
N ILE A 98 -6.84 -0.21 -7.83
CA ILE A 98 -6.20 -0.72 -9.04
C ILE A 98 -4.90 0.06 -9.27
N VAL A 99 -3.86 -0.67 -9.68
CA VAL A 99 -2.59 -0.06 -10.11
C VAL A 99 -2.22 -0.59 -11.49
N TYR A 100 -2.20 0.30 -12.47
CA TYR A 100 -1.62 0.03 -13.79
C TYR A 100 -0.15 0.40 -13.77
N GLU A 101 0.74 -0.49 -14.19
CA GLU A 101 2.13 -0.16 -14.47
C GLU A 101 2.36 -0.19 -15.98
N VAL A 102 2.81 0.93 -16.54
CA VAL A 102 3.00 1.10 -17.98
C VAL A 102 4.38 1.67 -18.29
N GLU A 103 4.98 1.24 -19.40
CA GLU A 103 6.21 1.85 -19.89
C GLU A 103 5.96 3.30 -20.30
N VAL A 104 6.95 4.14 -20.00
CA VAL A 104 6.99 5.54 -20.43
C VAL A 104 8.30 5.81 -21.16
N GLU A 105 8.99 6.91 -20.87
CA GLU A 105 10.31 7.17 -21.45
C GLU A 105 11.32 6.13 -20.97
N HIS A 106 11.91 5.38 -21.90
CA HIS A 106 12.91 4.35 -21.59
C HIS A 106 14.01 4.90 -20.66
N PRO A 107 14.41 4.17 -19.61
CA PRO A 107 14.02 2.80 -19.27
C PRO A 107 12.89 2.72 -18.22
N PHE A 108 12.10 3.76 -17.99
CA PHE A 108 11.20 3.87 -16.85
C PHE A 108 9.78 3.37 -17.12
N THR A 109 9.10 2.97 -16.05
CA THR A 109 7.65 2.78 -16.02
C THR A 109 7.00 3.91 -15.21
N ARG A 110 5.68 3.94 -15.21
CA ARG A 110 4.84 4.84 -14.43
C ARG A 110 3.64 4.08 -13.91
N TYR A 111 3.15 4.45 -12.73
CA TYR A 111 1.90 3.92 -12.21
C TYR A 111 0.75 4.86 -12.54
N LEU A 112 -0.40 4.30 -12.81
CA LEU A 112 -1.68 4.96 -12.66
C LEU A 112 -2.43 4.23 -11.55
N CYS A 113 -2.66 4.94 -10.45
CA CYS A 113 -3.33 4.41 -9.28
C CYS A 113 -4.76 4.92 -9.25
N ILE A 114 -5.73 4.01 -9.14
CA ILE A 114 -7.15 4.32 -9.07
C ILE A 114 -7.61 4.21 -7.62
N PHE A 115 -8.24 5.27 -7.13
CA PHE A 115 -8.76 5.36 -5.76
C PHE A 115 -10.25 5.67 -5.78
N LEU A 116 -11.03 4.88 -5.08
CA LEU A 116 -12.49 5.04 -4.97
C LEU A 116 -12.92 5.18 -3.52
N SER A 117 -12.79 4.11 -2.74
CA SER A 117 -13.26 4.01 -1.35
C SER A 117 -12.23 4.51 -0.35
N LYS A 118 -10.95 4.19 -0.58
CA LYS A 118 -9.85 4.49 0.34
C LYS A 118 -9.31 5.90 0.15
N GLU A 119 -8.92 6.55 1.25
CA GLU A 119 -8.44 7.94 1.27
C GLU A 119 -7.09 8.00 1.98
N PRO A 120 -5.96 7.58 1.34
CA PRO A 120 -4.64 7.66 1.94
C PRO A 120 -4.30 9.10 2.37
N GLU A 121 -3.50 9.23 3.44
CA GLU A 121 -3.10 10.52 4.01
C GLU A 121 -2.46 11.45 2.96
N GLN A 122 -1.66 10.88 2.06
CA GLN A 122 -1.13 11.56 0.88
C GLN A 122 -0.84 10.57 -0.25
N VAL A 123 -0.80 11.07 -1.47
CA VAL A 123 -0.52 10.29 -2.69
C VAL A 123 0.59 10.95 -3.49
N GLY A 124 1.57 10.15 -3.92
CA GLY A 124 2.64 10.65 -4.77
C GLY A 124 3.92 9.82 -4.77
N PRO A 125 4.96 10.30 -5.45
CA PRO A 125 5.04 11.56 -6.21
C PRO A 125 4.22 11.54 -7.51
N VAL A 126 3.39 12.56 -7.70
CA VAL A 126 2.57 12.73 -8.90
C VAL A 126 3.45 13.13 -10.08
N ARG A 127 3.13 12.59 -11.27
CA ARG A 127 3.94 12.77 -12.48
C ARG A 127 3.12 13.13 -13.71
N SER A 128 3.82 13.37 -14.81
CA SER A 128 3.27 13.92 -16.04
C SER A 128 2.33 12.96 -16.77
N ALA A 129 1.32 13.52 -17.44
CA ALA A 129 0.40 12.80 -18.32
C ALA A 129 1.11 12.21 -19.54
N ARG A 130 0.61 11.07 -20.02
CA ARG A 130 0.95 10.45 -21.30
C ARG A 130 -0.34 9.98 -21.99
N PRO A 131 -0.43 9.99 -23.32
CA PRO A 131 -1.68 9.72 -24.01
C PRO A 131 -2.31 8.37 -23.62
N TYR A 132 -1.51 7.31 -23.56
CA TYR A 132 -1.99 5.96 -23.25
C TYR A 132 -2.42 5.78 -21.78
N ILE A 133 -1.88 6.56 -20.83
CA ILE A 133 -2.31 6.56 -19.42
C ILE A 133 -3.72 7.15 -19.28
N ILE A 134 -4.07 8.12 -20.11
CA ILE A 134 -5.39 8.77 -20.09
C ILE A 134 -6.52 7.77 -20.36
N TYR A 135 -6.30 6.79 -21.25
CA TYR A 135 -7.31 5.79 -21.56
C TYR A 135 -7.64 4.91 -20.37
N TYR A 136 -6.66 4.50 -19.57
CA TYR A 136 -6.89 3.76 -18.33
C TYR A 136 -7.61 4.61 -17.27
N ALA A 137 -7.34 5.91 -17.20
CA ALA A 137 -8.09 6.80 -16.32
C ALA A 137 -9.56 6.91 -16.75
N LEU A 138 -9.82 6.98 -18.06
CA LEU A 138 -11.18 7.03 -18.63
C LEU A 138 -11.93 5.71 -18.48
N GLU A 139 -11.27 4.58 -18.61
CA GLU A 139 -11.83 3.23 -18.40
C GLU A 139 -12.49 3.13 -17.01
N ASN A 140 -11.87 3.75 -16.01
CA ASN A 140 -12.36 3.78 -14.65
C ASN A 140 -13.18 5.06 -14.32
N ASP A 141 -13.59 5.83 -15.33
CA ASP A 141 -14.28 7.12 -15.15
C ASP A 141 -13.55 8.07 -14.18
N GLY A 142 -12.22 7.95 -14.07
CA GLY A 142 -11.41 8.65 -13.07
C GLY A 142 -11.26 10.14 -13.34
N ILE A 143 -11.22 10.95 -12.27
CA ILE A 143 -10.65 12.30 -12.33
C ILE A 143 -9.14 12.12 -12.49
N PHE A 144 -8.60 12.51 -13.65
CA PHE A 144 -7.20 12.28 -13.98
C PHE A 144 -6.29 13.31 -13.33
N VAL A 145 -5.33 12.85 -12.51
CA VAL A 145 -4.41 13.70 -11.73
C VAL A 145 -3.00 13.54 -12.24
N HIS A 146 -2.38 14.66 -12.63
CA HIS A 146 -1.04 14.66 -13.20
C HIS A 146 -0.31 15.99 -12.94
N VAL A 147 0.97 16.06 -13.26
CA VAL A 147 1.79 17.29 -13.22
C VAL A 147 2.44 17.50 -14.56
N GLY A 148 1.87 18.39 -15.37
CA GLY A 148 2.27 18.58 -16.75
C GLY A 148 2.04 17.33 -17.61
N GLY A 149 2.54 17.37 -18.85
CA GLY A 149 2.37 16.27 -19.79
C GLY A 149 3.17 16.47 -21.08
N SER A 150 3.14 15.46 -21.96
CA SER A 150 3.59 15.64 -23.34
C SER A 150 2.56 16.47 -24.12
N GLN A 151 2.99 17.08 -25.24
CA GLN A 151 2.08 17.83 -26.12
C GLN A 151 0.91 16.96 -26.59
N ASP A 152 1.20 15.69 -26.96
CA ASP A 152 0.19 14.73 -27.37
C ASP A 152 -0.80 14.39 -26.22
N ALA A 153 -0.30 14.32 -24.97
CA ALA A 153 -1.18 14.08 -23.83
C ALA A 153 -2.15 15.26 -23.61
N PHE A 154 -1.68 16.49 -23.70
CA PHE A 154 -2.55 17.67 -23.62
C PHE A 154 -3.56 17.75 -24.77
N ALA A 155 -3.12 17.40 -25.98
CA ALA A 155 -4.03 17.31 -27.12
C ALA A 155 -5.14 16.28 -26.89
N GLU A 156 -4.78 15.14 -26.32
CA GLU A 156 -5.71 14.03 -26.03
C GLU A 156 -6.68 14.36 -24.89
N ILE A 157 -6.19 14.96 -23.78
CA ILE A 157 -7.02 15.48 -22.69
C ILE A 157 -8.10 16.43 -23.25
N LYS A 158 -7.67 17.37 -24.09
CA LYS A 158 -8.60 18.32 -24.71
C LYS A 158 -9.57 17.64 -25.67
N ARG A 159 -9.09 16.73 -26.50
CA ARG A 159 -9.91 16.02 -27.52
C ARG A 159 -11.00 15.18 -26.90
N LEU A 160 -10.67 14.49 -25.79
CA LEU A 160 -11.58 13.57 -25.09
C LEU A 160 -12.42 14.27 -24.00
N GLY A 161 -12.14 15.55 -23.69
CA GLY A 161 -12.84 16.26 -22.62
C GLY A 161 -12.61 15.63 -21.25
N VAL A 162 -11.37 15.20 -20.99
CA VAL A 162 -11.00 14.52 -19.74
C VAL A 162 -11.21 15.45 -18.56
N ALA A 163 -11.83 14.97 -17.50
CA ALA A 163 -11.84 15.65 -16.22
C ALA A 163 -10.46 15.50 -15.58
N ASP A 164 -9.61 16.51 -15.68
CA ASP A 164 -8.23 16.45 -15.19
C ASP A 164 -7.90 17.55 -14.18
N VAL A 165 -6.94 17.26 -13.30
CA VAL A 165 -6.33 18.22 -12.38
C VAL A 165 -4.82 18.21 -12.62
N ASP A 166 -4.32 19.29 -13.23
CA ASP A 166 -2.89 19.46 -13.51
C ASP A 166 -2.21 20.27 -12.38
N GLY A 167 -1.26 19.65 -11.68
CA GLY A 167 -0.49 20.28 -10.61
C GLY A 167 0.43 21.41 -11.04
N LEU A 168 0.54 21.72 -12.32
CA LEU A 168 1.19 22.95 -12.79
C LEU A 168 0.30 24.18 -12.61
N TYR A 169 -1.02 23.99 -12.56
CA TYR A 169 -2.01 25.07 -12.54
C TYR A 169 -2.92 25.02 -11.32
N SER A 170 -2.98 23.87 -10.61
CA SER A 170 -3.83 23.64 -9.45
C SER A 170 -3.06 23.84 -8.14
N GLY A 171 -3.73 24.43 -7.15
CA GLY A 171 -3.25 24.50 -5.76
C GLY A 171 -3.48 23.24 -4.93
N ALA A 172 -4.06 22.19 -5.52
CA ALA A 172 -4.35 20.93 -4.83
C ALA A 172 -3.12 20.02 -4.63
N MET A 173 -1.96 20.44 -5.11
CA MET A 173 -0.69 19.69 -5.03
C MET A 173 0.43 20.58 -4.48
N TRP A 174 1.41 19.95 -3.83
CA TRP A 174 2.56 20.65 -3.28
C TRP A 174 3.87 19.89 -3.46
N ARG A 175 4.99 20.62 -3.44
CA ARG A 175 6.32 20.01 -3.37
C ARG A 175 6.63 19.62 -1.93
N TYR A 176 6.84 18.31 -1.71
CA TYR A 176 7.16 17.77 -0.39
C TYR A 176 8.61 17.30 -0.36
N SER A 177 9.43 17.92 0.47
CA SER A 177 10.89 17.70 0.52
C SER A 177 11.34 16.89 1.74
N ASP A 178 10.46 16.66 2.72
CA ASP A 178 10.81 16.00 4.00
C ASP A 178 11.21 14.52 3.80
N THR A 179 10.84 13.95 2.66
CA THR A 179 11.27 12.60 2.24
C THR A 179 12.69 12.56 1.67
N GLY A 180 13.37 13.71 1.54
CA GLY A 180 14.66 13.84 0.88
C GLY A 180 14.59 13.84 -0.66
N LYS A 181 13.40 13.68 -1.24
CA LYS A 181 13.17 13.77 -2.68
C LYS A 181 13.15 15.23 -3.13
N TYR A 182 13.51 15.49 -4.37
CA TYR A 182 13.53 16.81 -4.96
C TYR A 182 12.85 16.83 -6.34
N ALA A 183 12.55 18.03 -6.83
CA ALA A 183 11.92 18.18 -8.14
C ALA A 183 12.72 17.48 -9.25
N PRO A 184 12.03 16.77 -10.16
CA PRO A 184 10.59 16.69 -10.34
C PRO A 184 9.89 15.54 -9.56
N HIS A 185 10.61 14.82 -8.70
CA HIS A 185 10.23 13.55 -8.07
C HIS A 185 9.57 13.71 -6.67
N ASN A 186 8.98 14.86 -6.38
CA ASN A 186 8.46 15.18 -5.04
C ASN A 186 7.15 15.99 -5.05
N MET A 187 6.29 15.82 -6.04
CA MET A 187 4.96 16.43 -6.04
C MET A 187 3.95 15.49 -5.40
N TYR A 188 3.23 15.95 -4.40
CA TYR A 188 2.25 15.17 -3.66
C TYR A 188 0.89 15.85 -3.64
N THR A 189 -0.15 15.07 -3.33
CA THR A 189 -1.53 15.54 -3.19
C THR A 189 -2.26 14.74 -2.12
N THR A 190 -3.50 15.16 -1.80
CA THR A 190 -4.50 14.34 -1.12
C THR A 190 -5.72 14.17 -2.02
N LEU A 191 -6.41 13.04 -1.91
CA LEU A 191 -7.62 12.80 -2.72
C LEU A 191 -8.72 13.83 -2.39
N ALA A 192 -8.82 14.24 -1.13
CA ALA A 192 -9.74 15.29 -0.69
C ALA A 192 -9.46 16.64 -1.40
N SER A 193 -8.19 17.03 -1.54
CA SER A 193 -7.81 18.25 -2.28
C SER A 193 -8.15 18.16 -3.75
N ILE A 194 -7.91 17.00 -4.38
CA ILE A 194 -8.27 16.75 -5.78
C ILE A 194 -9.79 16.79 -5.99
N ARG A 195 -10.58 16.12 -5.14
CA ARG A 195 -12.06 16.16 -5.23
C ARG A 195 -12.60 17.57 -5.06
N LYS A 196 -12.03 18.35 -4.13
CA LYS A 196 -12.39 19.76 -3.94
C LYS A 196 -12.12 20.60 -5.19
N GLU A 197 -10.94 20.44 -5.79
CA GLU A 197 -10.53 21.18 -6.99
C GLU A 197 -11.39 20.77 -8.20
N ALA A 198 -11.60 19.47 -8.40
CA ALA A 198 -12.45 18.94 -9.46
C ALA A 198 -13.89 19.47 -9.37
N ASN A 199 -14.43 19.57 -8.15
CA ASN A 199 -15.75 20.19 -7.92
C ASN A 199 -15.74 21.69 -8.27
N ALA A 200 -14.67 22.42 -7.94
CA ALA A 200 -14.52 23.84 -8.31
C ALA A 200 -14.43 24.03 -9.84
N TYR A 201 -13.89 23.07 -10.57
CA TYR A 201 -13.88 23.05 -12.04
C TYR A 201 -15.24 22.65 -12.65
N GLY A 202 -16.22 22.26 -11.83
CA GLY A 202 -17.54 21.82 -12.26
C GLY A 202 -17.59 20.40 -12.80
N TYR A 203 -16.59 19.58 -12.49
CA TYR A 203 -16.60 18.17 -12.87
C TYR A 203 -17.62 17.38 -12.05
N ARG A 204 -18.19 16.34 -12.66
CA ARG A 204 -19.08 15.41 -12.01
C ARG A 204 -18.40 14.73 -10.82
N THR A 205 -19.11 14.62 -9.70
CA THR A 205 -18.59 14.08 -8.43
C THR A 205 -18.90 12.60 -8.21
N GLU A 206 -19.90 12.08 -8.91
CA GLU A 206 -20.33 10.69 -8.85
C GLU A 206 -19.71 9.89 -10.01
N GLY A 207 -19.33 8.63 -9.74
CA GLY A 207 -18.78 7.72 -10.72
C GLY A 207 -19.84 7.08 -11.61
N SER A 208 -19.46 6.70 -12.84
CA SER A 208 -20.25 5.89 -13.76
C SER A 208 -19.31 5.08 -14.62
N PHE A 209 -19.00 3.87 -14.19
CA PHE A 209 -18.05 2.97 -14.84
C PHE A 209 -18.54 1.51 -14.70
N ASP A 210 -18.04 0.65 -15.57
CA ASP A 210 -18.36 -0.77 -15.53
C ASP A 210 -17.61 -1.45 -14.38
N ALA A 211 -18.31 -2.33 -13.65
CA ALA A 211 -17.73 -3.08 -12.55
C ALA A 211 -16.97 -4.30 -13.06
N TYR A 212 -15.88 -4.65 -12.39
CA TYR A 212 -15.30 -5.98 -12.49
C TYR A 212 -16.22 -7.01 -11.83
N SER A 213 -16.12 -8.26 -12.30
CA SER A 213 -16.87 -9.37 -11.70
C SER A 213 -15.99 -10.12 -10.72
N PHE A 214 -16.46 -10.25 -9.49
CA PHE A 214 -15.74 -10.96 -8.42
C PHE A 214 -16.54 -12.19 -7.97
N TYR A 215 -15.85 -13.22 -7.49
CA TYR A 215 -16.50 -14.32 -6.79
C TYR A 215 -16.82 -13.89 -5.36
N GLU A 216 -18.01 -14.29 -4.88
CA GLU A 216 -18.45 -13.92 -3.52
C GLU A 216 -17.64 -14.63 -2.42
N LYS A 217 -16.98 -15.72 -2.75
CA LYS A 217 -16.16 -16.54 -1.84
C LYS A 217 -14.85 -16.89 -2.50
N ASN A 218 -13.84 -17.19 -1.66
CA ASN A 218 -12.62 -17.81 -2.15
C ASN A 218 -12.97 -19.05 -2.97
N THR A 219 -12.56 -19.05 -4.22
CA THR A 219 -12.92 -20.05 -5.20
C THR A 219 -11.68 -20.69 -5.78
N GLU A 220 -11.60 -22.02 -5.69
CA GLU A 220 -10.57 -22.78 -6.39
C GLU A 220 -10.83 -22.70 -7.89
N LEU A 221 -9.95 -21.99 -8.60
CA LEU A 221 -10.14 -21.72 -10.03
C LEU A 221 -9.85 -22.94 -10.91
N SER A 222 -9.03 -23.88 -10.45
CA SER A 222 -8.71 -25.12 -11.17
C SER A 222 -9.94 -26.01 -11.37
N ASP A 223 -10.98 -25.86 -10.55
CA ASP A 223 -12.26 -26.56 -10.74
C ASP A 223 -13.07 -26.04 -11.94
N LYS A 224 -12.76 -24.85 -12.43
CA LYS A 224 -13.54 -24.13 -13.44
C LYS A 224 -12.75 -23.83 -14.72
N PHE A 225 -11.45 -23.72 -14.61
CA PHE A 225 -10.57 -23.29 -15.71
C PHE A 225 -9.30 -24.13 -15.72
N GLU A 226 -8.66 -24.19 -16.87
CA GLU A 226 -7.27 -24.65 -16.95
C GLU A 226 -6.36 -23.62 -16.32
N THR A 227 -5.68 -23.99 -15.23
CA THR A 227 -4.82 -23.10 -14.44
C THR A 227 -3.41 -23.66 -14.35
N ASN A 228 -2.47 -22.78 -14.02
CA ASN A 228 -1.10 -23.14 -13.70
C ASN A 228 -0.70 -22.51 -12.37
N ASP A 229 0.14 -23.17 -11.61
CA ASP A 229 0.74 -22.60 -10.39
C ASP A 229 1.55 -21.37 -10.75
N ALA A 230 1.30 -20.27 -10.03
CA ALA A 230 1.99 -19.01 -10.20
C ALA A 230 2.57 -18.50 -8.88
N LYS A 231 3.35 -19.34 -8.17
CA LYS A 231 4.01 -18.93 -6.90
C LYS A 231 4.98 -17.76 -7.08
N LYS A 232 5.50 -17.57 -8.28
CA LYS A 232 6.32 -16.43 -8.67
C LYS A 232 5.94 -15.94 -10.05
N VAL A 233 5.81 -14.61 -10.18
CA VAL A 233 5.59 -13.94 -11.46
C VAL A 233 6.69 -12.92 -11.67
N ASN A 234 7.37 -12.97 -12.82
CA ASN A 234 8.39 -12.01 -13.19
C ASN A 234 7.95 -11.27 -14.46
N ILE A 235 7.90 -9.95 -14.39
CA ILE A 235 7.57 -9.07 -15.51
C ILE A 235 8.81 -8.24 -15.84
N VAL A 236 9.38 -8.49 -17.01
CA VAL A 236 10.56 -7.76 -17.50
C VAL A 236 10.12 -6.74 -18.52
N TYR A 237 10.10 -5.46 -18.14
CA TYR A 237 9.87 -4.35 -19.05
C TYR A 237 11.10 -4.10 -19.95
N ASN A 238 12.28 -4.09 -19.33
CA ASN A 238 13.56 -3.98 -20.01
C ASN A 238 14.71 -4.38 -19.06
N ALA A 239 15.96 -4.26 -19.49
CA ALA A 239 17.14 -4.65 -18.71
C ALA A 239 17.32 -3.86 -17.38
N TYR A 240 16.62 -2.75 -17.21
CA TYR A 240 16.76 -1.84 -16.06
C TYR A 240 15.46 -1.71 -15.27
N ASN A 241 14.42 -2.47 -15.62
CA ASN A 241 13.11 -2.29 -15.04
C ASN A 241 12.34 -3.61 -15.01
N THR A 242 12.27 -4.23 -13.83
CA THR A 242 11.57 -5.48 -13.58
C THR A 242 10.57 -5.32 -12.45
N THR A 243 9.54 -6.13 -12.49
CA THR A 243 8.58 -6.26 -11.39
C THR A 243 8.38 -7.74 -11.11
N ASP A 244 8.57 -8.13 -9.86
CA ASP A 244 8.44 -9.49 -9.41
C ASP A 244 7.34 -9.60 -8.37
N TYR A 245 6.64 -10.73 -8.37
CA TYR A 245 5.65 -11.08 -7.37
C TYR A 245 5.97 -12.46 -6.80
N THR A 246 5.85 -12.59 -5.49
CA THR A 246 5.96 -13.87 -4.77
C THR A 246 4.66 -14.09 -4.01
N TYR A 247 4.00 -15.22 -4.24
CA TYR A 247 2.76 -15.56 -3.55
C TYR A 247 3.02 -15.86 -2.09
N ASP A 248 2.28 -15.18 -1.23
CA ASP A 248 2.21 -15.39 0.21
C ASP A 248 0.97 -16.25 0.51
N GLU A 249 1.19 -17.51 0.88
CA GLU A 249 0.11 -18.48 1.14
C GLU A 249 -0.67 -18.13 2.41
N GLU A 250 -0.05 -17.49 3.40
CA GLU A 250 -0.70 -17.13 4.65
C GLU A 250 -1.73 -16.01 4.46
N ASN A 251 -1.38 -15.01 3.66
CA ASN A 251 -2.24 -13.86 3.40
C ASN A 251 -3.03 -13.97 2.09
N CYS A 252 -2.89 -15.07 1.34
CA CYS A 252 -3.52 -15.27 0.03
C CYS A 252 -3.28 -14.09 -0.93
N ALA A 253 -2.08 -13.53 -0.94
CA ALA A 253 -1.70 -12.33 -1.65
C ALA A 253 -0.35 -12.47 -2.35
N TYR A 254 -0.04 -11.55 -3.24
CA TYR A 254 1.29 -11.46 -3.84
C TYR A 254 2.07 -10.30 -3.23
N LEU A 255 3.23 -10.61 -2.66
CA LEU A 255 4.22 -9.61 -2.26
C LEU A 255 4.95 -9.11 -3.49
N ARG A 256 5.02 -7.80 -3.65
CA ARG A 256 5.59 -7.14 -4.81
C ARG A 256 7.03 -6.70 -4.58
N PHE A 257 7.86 -6.88 -5.60
CA PHE A 257 9.25 -6.41 -5.65
C PHE A 257 9.45 -5.56 -6.89
N LYS A 258 10.30 -4.55 -6.79
CA LYS A 258 10.66 -3.67 -7.90
C LYS A 258 12.17 -3.59 -8.05
N ASP A 259 12.68 -4.01 -9.21
CA ASP A 259 14.13 -4.06 -9.52
C ASP A 259 14.92 -4.83 -8.44
N ASN A 260 14.38 -5.97 -7.97
CA ASN A 260 14.86 -6.87 -6.91
C ASN A 260 14.82 -6.30 -5.47
N GLU A 261 14.17 -5.17 -5.23
CA GLU A 261 13.94 -4.62 -3.89
C GLU A 261 12.47 -4.78 -3.49
N GLU A 262 12.18 -4.99 -2.21
CA GLU A 262 10.82 -5.00 -1.69
C GLU A 262 10.14 -3.67 -2.03
N HIS A 263 8.99 -3.73 -2.71
CA HIS A 263 8.22 -2.53 -2.98
C HIS A 263 7.38 -2.18 -1.75
N ILE A 264 7.79 -1.15 -1.03
CA ILE A 264 7.11 -0.69 0.18
C ILE A 264 6.33 0.59 -0.08
N ASP A 265 5.24 0.81 0.65
CA ASP A 265 4.58 2.11 0.67
C ASP A 265 5.36 3.10 1.54
N GLU A 266 5.45 4.37 1.11
CA GLU A 266 6.19 5.40 1.84
C GLU A 266 5.53 5.77 3.18
N LEU A 267 4.20 5.64 3.32
CA LEU A 267 3.46 6.05 4.50
C LEU A 267 3.64 5.06 5.66
N ASP A 268 3.31 3.80 5.43
CA ASP A 268 3.27 2.79 6.48
C ASP A 268 4.47 1.85 6.49
N LYS A 269 5.35 1.96 5.49
CA LYS A 269 6.55 1.11 5.29
C LYS A 269 6.24 -0.37 5.11
N LYS A 270 5.00 -0.73 4.80
CA LYS A 270 4.63 -2.10 4.51
C LYS A 270 4.92 -2.44 3.06
N GLN A 271 5.26 -3.70 2.82
CA GLN A 271 5.40 -4.24 1.48
C GLN A 271 4.02 -4.31 0.80
N ILE A 272 4.02 -3.94 -0.48
CA ILE A 272 2.85 -3.99 -1.36
C ILE A 272 2.69 -5.39 -1.91
#